data_1be624628627a805ad1339a1f9101943
#
_entry.id   1be624628627a805ad1339a1f9101943
#
_cell.length_a   1.000
_cell.length_b   1.000
_cell.length_c   1.000
_cell.angle_alpha   90.00
_cell.angle_beta   90.00
_cell.angle_gamma   90.00
#
_symmetry.space_group_name_H-M   'P 1'
#
loop_
_entity.id
_entity.type
_entity.pdbx_description
1 polymer ?
#
loop_
_entity_poly.entity_id
_entity_poly.type
_entity_poly.pdbx_seq_one_letter_code
_entity_poly.pdbx_strand_id
1 'polypeptide(L)'
;MQKGNPFHEPVLFEARLSPHRSLSPPGFAIVMSVLTAVSFAVGISFLMMGAWPVFGFFGLDVALVWLAFRTNYRDARAYEDIRITPNVLSVRQVSAKGAAREIAFNPRWVRLEKTEDELYGVTRVALISRGIFLIVGAFLPPLYKGELAKRLNAALAAAKR
;
A
#
# COMPACT_ATOMS: atom_id res chain seq x y z
N MET A 1 -5.37 30.48 -26.71
CA MET A 1 -5.62 29.40 -25.76
C MET A 1 -4.32 29.10 -25.02
N GLN A 2 -4.11 29.75 -23.87
CA GLN A 2 -2.92 29.50 -23.03
C GLN A 2 -3.08 28.17 -22.34
N LYS A 3 -2.28 27.19 -22.72
CA LYS A 3 -2.08 25.98 -21.91
C LYS A 3 -1.37 26.41 -20.63
N GLY A 4 -2.11 26.57 -19.53
CA GLY A 4 -1.54 26.85 -18.23
C GLY A 4 -0.49 25.78 -17.90
N ASN A 5 0.68 26.25 -17.49
CA ASN A 5 1.76 25.37 -17.04
C ASN A 5 1.27 24.60 -15.80
N PRO A 6 1.19 23.26 -15.83
CA PRO A 6 0.60 22.47 -14.74
C PRO A 6 1.37 22.58 -13.41
N PHE A 7 2.53 23.24 -13.41
CA PHE A 7 3.37 23.45 -12.23
C PHE A 7 3.02 24.71 -11.42
N HIS A 8 2.13 25.59 -11.91
CA HIS A 8 1.72 26.82 -11.24
C HIS A 8 0.27 26.83 -10.74
N GLU A 9 -0.49 25.74 -10.96
CA GLU A 9 -1.85 25.65 -10.43
C GLU A 9 -1.84 25.38 -8.93
N PRO A 10 -2.74 26.02 -8.13
CA PRO A 10 -2.85 25.74 -6.71
C PRO A 10 -3.21 24.28 -6.51
N VAL A 11 -2.42 23.56 -5.71
CA VAL A 11 -2.69 22.18 -5.35
C VAL A 11 -3.77 22.18 -4.27
N LEU A 12 -4.94 21.64 -4.59
CA LEU A 12 -6.07 21.53 -3.66
C LEU A 12 -5.91 20.32 -2.73
N PHE A 13 -5.26 19.27 -3.22
CA PHE A 13 -4.98 18.05 -2.47
C PHE A 13 -3.78 17.34 -3.07
N GLU A 14 -2.91 16.86 -2.21
CA GLU A 14 -1.81 15.97 -2.57
C GLU A 14 -1.63 14.94 -1.46
N ALA A 15 -1.57 13.68 -1.83
CA ALA A 15 -1.32 12.58 -0.89
C ALA A 15 -0.56 11.46 -1.56
N ARG A 16 0.47 10.98 -0.86
CA ARG A 16 1.14 9.71 -1.18
C ARG A 16 0.61 8.65 -0.23
N LEU A 17 -0.02 7.65 -0.81
CA LEU A 17 -0.54 6.48 -0.12
C LEU A 17 0.45 5.34 -0.28
N SER A 18 0.83 4.71 0.82
CA SER A 18 1.70 3.53 0.82
C SER A 18 1.16 2.48 1.78
N PRO A 19 1.34 1.19 1.47
CA PRO A 19 0.98 0.12 2.38
C PRO A 19 1.74 0.25 3.70
N HIS A 20 1.05 0.01 4.81
CA HIS A 20 1.69 -0.07 6.12
C HIS A 20 2.61 -1.30 6.16
N ARG A 21 3.84 -1.11 6.58
CA ARG A 21 4.77 -2.20 6.83
C ARG A 21 4.56 -2.72 8.24
N SER A 22 4.41 -4.03 8.38
CA SER A 22 4.22 -4.68 9.69
C SER A 22 5.43 -4.52 10.59
N LEU A 23 6.64 -4.49 10.01
CA LEU A 23 7.91 -4.33 10.73
C LEU A 23 8.84 -3.38 9.99
N SER A 24 9.58 -2.59 10.76
CA SER A 24 10.69 -1.81 10.22
C SER A 24 11.86 -2.72 9.83
N PRO A 25 12.77 -2.29 8.92
CA PRO A 25 13.94 -3.10 8.56
C PRO A 25 14.78 -3.56 9.75
N PRO A 26 15.07 -2.72 10.77
CA PRO A 26 15.79 -3.20 11.95
C PRO A 26 14.96 -4.18 12.79
N GLY A 27 13.64 -3.98 12.91
CA GLY A 27 12.76 -4.93 13.60
C GLY A 27 12.75 -6.31 12.93
N PHE A 28 12.74 -6.35 11.61
CA PHE A 28 12.88 -7.60 10.86
C PHE A 28 14.21 -8.29 11.15
N ALA A 29 15.33 -7.55 11.12
CA ALA A 29 16.64 -8.12 11.40
C ALA A 29 16.70 -8.75 12.80
N ILE A 30 16.13 -8.08 13.81
CA ILE A 30 16.07 -8.60 15.18
C ILE A 30 15.25 -9.90 15.23
N VAL A 31 14.03 -9.90 14.67
CA VAL A 31 13.16 -11.09 14.66
C VAL A 31 13.84 -12.25 13.95
N MET A 32 14.44 -12.02 12.79
CA MET A 32 15.16 -13.07 12.05
C MET A 32 16.38 -13.58 12.81
N SER A 33 17.14 -12.71 13.46
CA SER A 33 18.31 -13.10 14.25
C SER A 33 17.91 -13.99 15.44
N VAL A 34 16.86 -13.60 16.18
CA VAL A 34 16.36 -14.38 17.30
C VAL A 34 15.81 -15.72 16.83
N LEU A 35 14.98 -15.72 15.77
CA LEU A 35 14.43 -16.95 15.20
C LEU A 35 15.55 -17.91 14.77
N THR A 36 16.54 -17.40 14.03
CA THR A 36 17.68 -18.20 13.55
C THR A 36 18.49 -18.76 14.72
N ALA A 37 18.79 -17.93 15.74
CA ALA A 37 19.55 -18.38 16.91
C ALA A 37 18.84 -19.49 17.69
N VAL A 38 17.52 -19.33 17.94
CA VAL A 38 16.71 -20.34 18.63
C VAL A 38 16.60 -21.61 17.79
N SER A 39 16.27 -21.51 16.51
CA SER A 39 16.17 -22.68 15.61
C SER A 39 17.49 -23.43 15.52
N PHE A 40 18.61 -22.71 15.46
CA PHE A 40 19.93 -23.31 15.38
C PHE A 40 20.31 -24.03 16.68
N ALA A 41 20.07 -23.40 17.84
CA ALA A 41 20.34 -24.02 19.16
C ALA A 41 19.53 -25.28 19.37
N VAL A 42 18.23 -25.26 19.09
CA VAL A 42 17.33 -26.40 19.18
C VAL A 42 17.73 -27.48 18.16
N GLY A 43 18.01 -27.10 16.92
CA GLY A 43 18.41 -28.02 15.86
C GLY A 43 19.71 -28.77 16.18
N ILE A 44 20.71 -28.08 16.75
CA ILE A 44 21.95 -28.72 17.21
C ILE A 44 21.66 -29.75 18.33
N SER A 45 20.77 -29.40 19.25
CA SER A 45 20.40 -30.34 20.34
C SER A 45 19.83 -31.64 19.79
N PHE A 46 18.94 -31.56 18.80
CA PHE A 46 18.39 -32.74 18.13
C PHE A 46 19.43 -33.52 17.32
N LEU A 47 20.35 -32.78 16.67
CA LEU A 47 21.44 -33.39 15.93
C LEU A 47 22.36 -34.24 16.86
N MET A 48 22.68 -33.71 18.04
CA MET A 48 23.45 -34.44 19.07
C MET A 48 22.73 -35.69 19.63
N MET A 49 21.39 -35.67 19.58
CA MET A 49 20.55 -36.82 19.93
C MET A 49 20.40 -37.86 18.79
N GLY A 50 21.08 -37.64 17.64
CA GLY A 50 20.99 -38.52 16.48
C GLY A 50 19.78 -38.26 15.57
N ALA A 51 18.96 -37.27 15.87
CA ALA A 51 17.77 -36.93 15.08
C ALA A 51 18.10 -35.95 13.93
N TRP A 52 19.05 -36.32 13.08
CA TRP A 52 19.53 -35.46 11.99
C TRP A 52 18.47 -34.98 11.01
N PRO A 53 17.36 -35.71 10.69
CA PRO A 53 16.34 -35.20 9.80
C PRO A 53 15.61 -34.02 10.40
N VAL A 54 15.48 -33.92 11.73
CA VAL A 54 14.80 -32.84 12.44
C VAL A 54 15.56 -31.51 12.28
N PHE A 55 16.88 -31.58 12.24
CA PHE A 55 17.72 -30.37 11.98
C PHE A 55 17.36 -29.68 10.67
N GLY A 56 17.04 -30.43 9.61
CA GLY A 56 16.64 -29.89 8.33
C GLY A 56 15.34 -29.06 8.39
N PHE A 57 14.39 -29.46 9.25
CA PHE A 57 13.13 -28.71 9.40
C PHE A 57 13.34 -27.32 10.02
N PHE A 58 14.26 -27.17 10.98
CA PHE A 58 14.55 -25.86 11.56
C PHE A 58 15.16 -24.88 10.54
N GLY A 59 15.98 -25.38 9.61
CA GLY A 59 16.47 -24.56 8.49
C GLY A 59 15.35 -24.16 7.52
N LEU A 60 14.42 -25.08 7.26
CA LEU A 60 13.27 -24.84 6.41
C LEU A 60 12.32 -23.77 7.00
N ASP A 61 12.06 -23.84 8.31
CA ASP A 61 11.23 -22.84 9.01
C ASP A 61 11.80 -21.43 8.88
N VAL A 62 13.09 -21.27 9.12
CA VAL A 62 13.79 -19.98 8.95
C VAL A 62 13.70 -19.50 7.52
N ALA A 63 13.89 -20.39 6.53
CA ALA A 63 13.80 -20.06 5.12
C ALA A 63 12.38 -19.61 4.71
N LEU A 64 11.34 -20.31 5.20
CA LEU A 64 9.95 -19.98 4.93
C LEU A 64 9.55 -18.62 5.52
N VAL A 65 9.94 -18.35 6.76
CA VAL A 65 9.70 -17.05 7.42
C VAL A 65 10.42 -15.93 6.65
N TRP A 66 11.68 -16.13 6.29
CA TRP A 66 12.44 -15.17 5.48
C TRP A 66 11.76 -14.89 4.14
N LEU A 67 11.30 -15.94 3.45
CA LEU A 67 10.61 -15.81 2.16
C LEU A 67 9.29 -15.04 2.31
N ALA A 68 8.51 -15.32 3.35
CA ALA A 68 7.27 -14.62 3.66
C ALA A 68 7.52 -13.12 3.88
N PHE A 69 8.54 -12.77 4.65
CA PHE A 69 8.91 -11.37 4.84
C PHE A 69 9.43 -10.72 3.56
N ARG A 70 10.25 -11.42 2.79
CA ARG A 70 10.77 -10.91 1.52
C ARG A 70 9.64 -10.56 0.54
N THR A 71 8.60 -11.38 0.44
CA THR A 71 7.43 -11.11 -0.39
C THR A 71 6.65 -9.91 0.15
N ASN A 72 6.40 -9.86 1.46
CA ASN A 72 5.71 -8.75 2.11
C ASN A 72 6.45 -7.41 1.92
N TYR A 73 7.77 -7.38 2.09
CA TYR A 73 8.57 -6.18 1.83
C TYR A 73 8.58 -5.75 0.37
N ARG A 74 8.50 -6.71 -0.55
CA ARG A 74 8.39 -6.40 -1.98
C ARG A 74 7.05 -5.74 -2.27
N ASP A 75 5.96 -6.28 -1.74
CA ASP A 75 4.61 -5.75 -1.96
C ASP A 75 4.42 -4.37 -1.32
N ALA A 76 5.10 -4.09 -0.21
CA ALA A 76 5.11 -2.79 0.44
C ALA A 76 5.87 -1.68 -0.31
N ARG A 77 6.44 -1.96 -1.49
CA ARG A 77 7.04 -0.94 -2.39
C ARG A 77 6.01 -0.26 -3.28
N ALA A 78 4.82 -0.82 -3.38
CA ALA A 78 3.74 -0.19 -4.11
C ALA A 78 3.35 1.14 -3.43
N TYR A 79 2.99 2.13 -4.22
CA TYR A 79 2.46 3.40 -3.70
C TYR A 79 1.53 4.04 -4.73
N GLU A 80 0.67 4.91 -4.23
CA GLU A 80 -0.22 5.71 -5.06
C GLU A 80 -0.03 7.18 -4.72
N ASP A 81 0.23 8.00 -5.74
CA ASP A 81 0.26 9.46 -5.62
C ASP A 81 -1.05 10.01 -6.20
N ILE A 82 -1.79 10.76 -5.40
CA ILE A 82 -3.01 11.43 -5.81
C ILE A 82 -2.78 12.93 -5.70
N ARG A 83 -3.01 13.65 -6.80
CA ARG A 83 -2.90 15.12 -6.85
C ARG A 83 -4.14 15.70 -7.49
N ILE A 84 -4.74 16.69 -6.84
CA ILE A 84 -5.91 17.41 -7.33
C ILE A 84 -5.56 18.89 -7.45
N THR A 85 -5.72 19.42 -8.65
CA THR A 85 -5.72 20.84 -8.98
C THR A 85 -7.11 21.24 -9.45
N PRO A 86 -7.44 22.53 -9.66
CA PRO A 86 -8.74 22.94 -10.19
C PRO A 86 -9.10 22.32 -11.55
N ASN A 87 -8.10 21.98 -12.36
CA ASN A 87 -8.30 21.51 -13.73
C ASN A 87 -7.97 20.01 -13.93
N VAL A 88 -7.12 19.44 -13.09
CA VAL A 88 -6.64 18.07 -13.27
C VAL A 88 -6.61 17.33 -11.94
N LEU A 89 -7.17 16.13 -11.93
CA LEU A 89 -6.94 15.11 -10.91
C LEU A 89 -6.06 14.04 -11.52
N SER A 90 -4.82 13.90 -11.04
CA SER A 90 -3.91 12.84 -11.45
C SER A 90 -3.80 11.78 -10.36
N VAL A 91 -3.87 10.53 -10.76
CA VAL A 91 -3.62 9.37 -9.90
C VAL A 91 -2.52 8.55 -10.54
N ARG A 92 -1.39 8.46 -9.86
CA ARG A 92 -0.25 7.64 -10.28
C ARG A 92 -0.16 6.44 -9.35
N GLN A 93 -0.38 5.26 -9.89
CA GLN A 93 -0.26 4.00 -9.18
C GLN A 93 1.04 3.32 -9.58
N VAL A 94 1.89 3.02 -8.62
CA VAL A 94 3.15 2.30 -8.84
C VAL A 94 3.05 0.95 -8.15
N SER A 95 3.18 -0.12 -8.94
CA SER A 95 3.13 -1.47 -8.42
C SER A 95 4.41 -1.85 -7.68
N ALA A 96 4.36 -2.92 -6.89
CA ALA A 96 5.51 -3.51 -6.19
C ALA A 96 6.69 -3.89 -7.13
N LYS A 97 6.39 -4.12 -8.41
CA LYS A 97 7.37 -4.45 -9.46
C LYS A 97 7.94 -3.22 -10.17
N GLY A 98 7.50 -2.01 -9.78
CA GLY A 98 7.95 -0.75 -10.40
C GLY A 98 7.15 -0.33 -11.65
N ALA A 99 6.16 -1.11 -12.08
CA ALA A 99 5.28 -0.67 -13.16
C ALA A 99 4.43 0.51 -12.68
N ALA A 100 4.54 1.63 -13.37
CA ALA A 100 3.79 2.84 -13.09
C ALA A 100 2.65 3.01 -14.09
N ARG A 101 1.46 3.33 -13.58
CA ARG A 101 0.29 3.72 -14.36
C ARG A 101 -0.17 5.07 -13.86
N GLU A 102 -0.33 6.02 -14.76
CA GLU A 102 -0.85 7.35 -14.44
C GLU A 102 -2.16 7.57 -15.21
N ILE A 103 -3.17 8.06 -14.50
CA ILE A 103 -4.47 8.36 -15.06
C ILE A 103 -4.82 9.77 -14.63
N ALA A 104 -5.16 10.61 -15.61
CA ALA A 104 -5.61 11.97 -15.39
C ALA A 104 -7.10 12.10 -15.69
N PHE A 105 -7.81 12.78 -14.82
CA PHE A 105 -9.23 13.07 -14.93
C PHE A 105 -9.47 14.57 -14.86
N ASN A 106 -10.57 15.02 -15.43
CA ASN A 106 -11.10 16.35 -15.11
C ASN A 106 -11.90 16.28 -13.81
N PRO A 107 -11.50 17.00 -12.74
CA PRO A 107 -12.15 16.92 -11.43
C PRO A 107 -13.65 17.18 -11.44
N ARG A 108 -14.12 18.02 -12.38
CA ARG A 108 -15.53 18.39 -12.52
C ARG A 108 -16.43 17.19 -12.85
N TRP A 109 -15.89 16.18 -13.50
CA TRP A 109 -16.64 14.99 -13.95
C TRP A 109 -16.36 13.75 -13.11
N VAL A 110 -15.49 13.90 -12.10
CA VAL A 110 -15.18 12.80 -11.19
C VAL A 110 -16.25 12.71 -10.10
N ARG A 111 -16.74 11.49 -9.86
CA ARG A 111 -17.53 11.12 -8.70
C ARG A 111 -16.68 10.21 -7.82
N LEU A 112 -16.77 10.45 -6.52
CA LEU A 112 -16.20 9.54 -5.52
C LEU A 112 -17.31 8.59 -5.09
N GLU A 113 -17.03 7.29 -5.20
CA GLU A 113 -17.89 6.23 -4.68
C GLU A 113 -17.17 5.53 -3.53
N LYS A 114 -17.90 5.31 -2.45
CA LYS A 114 -17.42 4.56 -1.30
C LYS A 114 -18.36 3.41 -1.03
N THR A 115 -17.81 2.23 -0.71
CA THR A 115 -18.56 1.10 -0.20
C THR A 115 -18.31 1.03 1.31
N GLU A 116 -19.37 1.04 2.09
CA GLU A 116 -19.33 0.92 3.55
C GLU A 116 -19.88 -0.44 3.97
N ASP A 117 -19.22 -1.03 4.95
CA ASP A 117 -19.66 -2.22 5.64
C ASP A 117 -20.03 -1.83 7.07
N GLU A 118 -21.10 -2.41 7.64
CA GLU A 118 -21.60 -2.05 8.96
C GLU A 118 -20.60 -2.33 10.09
N LEU A 119 -19.76 -3.36 9.92
CA LEU A 119 -18.77 -3.81 10.92
C LEU A 119 -17.39 -3.18 10.70
N TYR A 120 -17.00 -3.03 9.44
CA TYR A 120 -15.63 -2.62 9.08
C TYR A 120 -15.50 -1.18 8.60
N GLY A 121 -16.62 -0.47 8.39
CA GLY A 121 -16.62 0.89 7.87
C GLY A 121 -16.32 0.94 6.36
N VAL A 122 -15.56 1.93 5.89
CA VAL A 122 -15.28 2.10 4.45
C VAL A 122 -14.34 1.02 3.95
N THR A 123 -14.84 0.09 3.16
CA THR A 123 -14.09 -1.03 2.61
C THR A 123 -13.48 -0.72 1.25
N ARG A 124 -14.10 0.17 0.46
CA ARG A 124 -13.62 0.55 -0.86
C ARG A 124 -13.86 2.03 -1.15
N VAL A 125 -12.87 2.65 -1.79
CA VAL A 125 -12.96 4.01 -2.33
C VAL A 125 -12.61 3.96 -3.81
N ALA A 126 -13.49 4.50 -4.65
CA ALA A 126 -13.32 4.52 -6.09
C ALA A 126 -13.58 5.93 -6.66
N LEU A 127 -12.82 6.28 -7.68
CA LEU A 127 -13.02 7.45 -8.52
C LEU A 127 -13.66 7.01 -9.84
N ILE A 128 -14.81 7.60 -10.15
CA ILE A 128 -15.55 7.27 -11.38
C ILE A 128 -15.61 8.50 -12.26
N SER A 129 -15.20 8.37 -13.51
CA SER A 129 -15.29 9.41 -14.51
C SER A 129 -15.43 8.82 -15.90
N ARG A 130 -16.46 9.20 -16.65
CA ARG A 130 -16.69 8.81 -18.05
C ARG A 130 -16.57 7.30 -18.31
N GLY A 131 -17.11 6.48 -17.42
CA GLY A 131 -17.04 5.01 -17.54
C GLY A 131 -15.72 4.37 -17.07
N ILE A 132 -14.73 5.17 -16.68
CA ILE A 132 -13.50 4.68 -16.03
C ILE A 132 -13.76 4.55 -14.54
N PHE A 133 -13.52 3.36 -14.00
CA PHE A 133 -13.60 3.05 -12.59
C PHE A 133 -12.19 2.80 -12.05
N LEU A 134 -11.74 3.63 -11.11
CA LEU A 134 -10.41 3.56 -10.53
C LEU A 134 -10.51 3.41 -9.02
N ILE A 135 -10.09 2.27 -8.49
CA ILE A 135 -9.98 2.06 -7.05
C ILE A 135 -8.72 2.76 -6.55
N VAL A 136 -8.83 3.51 -5.46
CA VAL A 136 -7.72 4.20 -4.80
C VAL A 136 -7.59 3.75 -3.36
N GLY A 137 -6.34 3.64 -2.88
CA GLY A 137 -6.05 3.22 -1.51
C GLY A 137 -6.52 1.81 -1.18
N ALA A 138 -6.50 0.87 -2.15
CA ALA A 138 -6.98 -0.51 -1.95
C ALA A 138 -6.31 -1.20 -0.75
N PHE A 139 -5.04 -0.91 -0.52
CA PHE A 139 -4.20 -1.46 0.55
C PHE A 139 -4.36 -0.77 1.92
N LEU A 140 -5.12 0.32 1.99
CA LEU A 140 -5.33 1.03 3.25
C LEU A 140 -6.33 0.29 4.15
N PRO A 141 -6.16 0.33 5.48
CA PRO A 141 -7.18 -0.10 6.43
C PRO A 141 -8.48 0.70 6.31
N PRO A 142 -9.64 0.16 6.71
CA PRO A 142 -10.95 0.81 6.58
C PRO A 142 -11.02 2.21 7.17
N LEU A 143 -10.43 2.43 8.34
CA LEU A 143 -10.39 3.73 9.02
C LEU A 143 -9.71 4.79 8.14
N TYR A 144 -8.55 4.46 7.56
CA TYR A 144 -7.81 5.37 6.69
C TYR A 144 -8.50 5.59 5.34
N LYS A 145 -9.22 4.59 4.83
CA LYS A 145 -10.07 4.75 3.63
C LYS A 145 -11.19 5.76 3.87
N GLY A 146 -11.81 5.73 5.05
CA GLY A 146 -12.84 6.70 5.43
C GLY A 146 -12.31 8.13 5.46
N GLU A 147 -11.14 8.34 6.06
CA GLU A 147 -10.47 9.64 6.10
C GLU A 147 -10.06 10.12 4.69
N LEU A 148 -9.48 9.23 3.91
CA LEU A 148 -9.13 9.51 2.52
C LEU A 148 -10.36 9.93 1.71
N ALA A 149 -11.47 9.21 1.82
CA ALA A 149 -12.71 9.53 1.12
C ALA A 149 -13.25 10.91 1.49
N LYS A 150 -13.22 11.28 2.78
CA LYS A 150 -13.63 12.63 3.24
C LYS A 150 -12.77 13.73 2.63
N ARG A 151 -11.43 13.57 2.69
CA ARG A 151 -10.48 14.56 2.14
C ARG A 151 -10.59 14.69 0.63
N LEU A 152 -10.69 13.57 -0.09
CA LEU A 152 -10.88 13.56 -1.55
C LEU A 152 -12.18 14.25 -1.94
N ASN A 153 -13.28 13.97 -1.23
CA ASN A 153 -14.58 14.59 -1.52
C ASN A 153 -14.53 16.12 -1.31
N ALA A 154 -13.89 16.57 -0.22
CA ALA A 154 -13.71 18.00 0.04
C ALA A 154 -12.88 18.68 -1.05
N ALA A 155 -11.77 18.07 -1.49
CA ALA A 155 -10.92 18.60 -2.54
C ALA A 155 -11.63 18.63 -3.91
N LEU A 156 -12.40 17.58 -4.24
CA LEU A 156 -13.22 17.54 -5.45
C LEU A 156 -14.33 18.61 -5.43
N ALA A 157 -14.94 18.85 -4.27
CA ALA A 157 -15.92 19.92 -4.11
C ALA A 157 -15.28 21.31 -4.30
N ALA A 158 -14.06 21.53 -3.82
CA ALA A 158 -13.30 22.76 -4.04
C ALA A 158 -12.93 22.96 -5.51
N ALA A 159 -12.55 21.89 -6.22
CA ALA A 159 -12.21 21.96 -7.65
C ALA A 159 -13.42 22.21 -8.57
N LYS A 160 -14.65 21.99 -8.08
CA LYS A 160 -15.89 22.21 -8.84
C LYS A 160 -16.46 23.65 -8.70
N ARG A 161 -15.92 24.41 -7.76
CA ARG A 161 -16.29 25.83 -7.57
C ARG A 161 -15.57 26.72 -8.56
#